data_dfe6f94ee926d2121ca3411159049a9f
#
_entry.id   dfe6f94ee926d2121ca3411159049a9f
#
_cell.length_a   1.000
_cell.length_b   1.000
_cell.length_c   1.000
_cell.angle_alpha   90.00
_cell.angle_beta   90.00
_cell.angle_gamma   90.00
#
_symmetry.space_group_name_H-M   'P 1'
#
loop_
_entity.id
_entity.type
_entity.pdbx_description
1 polymer ?
#
loop_
_entity_poly.entity_id
_entity_poly.type
_entity_poly.pdbx_seq_one_letter_code
_entity_poly.pdbx_strand_id
1 'polypeptide(L)'
;MRRYVFLFSALLLFSVSWGFDSKNKTRKEPLSKVNTLSANTPSGYLGTPANESSLRLGLRATSYENQFAKMDVLQLKLNYNLKYFVNQSIYLKLNPIARLHSGHVQSVDGAESLENRLSIQHAAAYYQWMKESYVSAGIFDQYDVFSMLLVDDTMAFMGGQAKQSIANGPWTFGVQGQTVIPNSRSAITDQNQKESTPLLNSVGLTSNWEINDKNVVQAKANYFKFSSLPLSVSTASVIAGNTSADTRVSDTERAFKYEYQGLDADLFFKRRVYKAAYLIGNGSFLENQGAPKGVNQAYRVGGGAGYTILPSHDIEISGYTYRIESDATVGAYANTDYFATNHMGYEFIASWKNVKQNYRVTFYFSDAKLVVENPAQSDEKMYFLRFEVLNVSI
;
A
#
# COMPACT_ATOMS: atom_id res chain seq x y z
N MET A 1 -7.65 -27.34 -17.58
CA MET A 1 -7.32 -28.25 -16.48
C MET A 1 -5.81 -28.36 -16.13
N ARG A 2 -4.85 -28.21 -17.07
CA ARG A 2 -3.40 -28.27 -16.76
C ARG A 2 -2.84 -27.05 -15.99
N ARG A 3 -3.52 -25.92 -15.98
CA ARG A 3 -3.04 -24.63 -15.37
C ARG A 3 -3.13 -24.59 -13.84
N TYR A 4 -3.99 -25.39 -13.22
CA TYR A 4 -4.17 -25.40 -11.76
C TYR A 4 -3.23 -26.37 -11.02
N VAL A 5 -2.55 -27.27 -11.73
CA VAL A 5 -1.66 -28.27 -11.15
C VAL A 5 -0.37 -27.63 -10.62
N PHE A 6 0.10 -26.55 -11.25
CA PHE A 6 1.35 -25.88 -10.82
C PHE A 6 1.20 -25.11 -9.51
N LEU A 7 0.05 -24.46 -9.29
CA LEU A 7 -0.27 -23.78 -8.02
C LEU A 7 -0.46 -24.76 -6.84
N PHE A 8 -1.02 -25.93 -7.12
CA PHE A 8 -1.24 -26.96 -6.09
C PHE A 8 0.05 -27.72 -5.73
N SER A 9 0.96 -27.89 -6.67
CA SER A 9 2.24 -28.59 -6.44
C SER A 9 3.20 -27.78 -5.56
N ALA A 10 3.16 -26.45 -5.62
CA ALA A 10 3.93 -25.58 -4.75
C ALA A 10 3.45 -25.64 -3.29
N LEU A 11 2.16 -25.90 -3.05
CA LEU A 11 1.57 -26.04 -1.72
C LEU A 11 1.93 -27.39 -1.05
N LEU A 12 2.05 -28.46 -1.83
CA LEU A 12 2.35 -29.82 -1.31
C LEU A 12 3.82 -30.01 -0.91
N LEU A 13 4.74 -29.27 -1.52
CA LEU A 13 6.17 -29.35 -1.18
C LEU A 13 6.52 -28.65 0.14
N PHE A 14 5.67 -27.75 0.65
CA PHE A 14 5.88 -27.08 1.93
C PHE A 14 5.24 -27.77 3.14
N SER A 15 4.45 -28.83 2.94
CA SER A 15 3.79 -29.55 4.03
C SER A 15 4.66 -30.62 4.72
N VAL A 16 5.86 -30.89 4.22
CA VAL A 16 6.72 -32.01 4.67
C VAL A 16 8.07 -31.51 5.18
N SER A 17 8.16 -30.69 6.11
CA SER A 17 9.29 -30.59 7.04
C SER A 17 9.37 -29.24 7.70
N TRP A 18 8.86 -29.14 8.89
CA TRP A 18 9.43 -28.19 9.91
C TRP A 18 8.70 -28.46 11.21
N GLY A 19 9.02 -29.57 11.81
CA GLY A 19 8.78 -29.80 13.23
C GLY A 19 9.84 -29.03 14.00
N PHE A 20 9.60 -27.77 14.29
CA PHE A 20 10.33 -27.04 15.33
C PHE A 20 9.53 -27.10 16.63
N ASP A 21 9.99 -27.97 17.52
CA ASP A 21 9.53 -28.03 18.90
C ASP A 21 10.17 -26.86 19.66
N SER A 22 9.49 -25.72 19.71
CA SER A 22 9.88 -24.62 20.57
C SER A 22 8.93 -24.56 21.76
N LYS A 23 9.33 -25.19 22.84
CA LYS A 23 8.81 -24.90 24.18
C LYS A 23 9.19 -23.47 24.55
N ASN A 24 8.46 -22.49 24.07
CA ASN A 24 8.54 -21.13 24.59
C ASN A 24 7.15 -20.63 25.01
N LYS A 25 7.07 -20.29 26.27
CA LYS A 25 5.90 -19.76 26.95
C LYS A 25 5.38 -18.53 26.20
N THR A 26 4.21 -18.67 25.61
CA THR A 26 3.49 -17.60 24.94
C THR A 26 3.10 -16.51 25.92
N ARG A 27 3.82 -15.40 25.87
CA ARG A 27 3.35 -14.14 26.44
C ARG A 27 2.33 -13.58 25.45
N LYS A 28 1.08 -13.53 25.87
CA LYS A 28 0.00 -12.86 25.14
C LYS A 28 0.26 -11.35 25.19
N GLU A 29 0.85 -10.81 24.15
CA GLU A 29 0.82 -9.36 23.93
C GLU A 29 -0.07 -9.07 22.73
N PRO A 30 -1.17 -8.33 22.92
CA PRO A 30 -1.90 -7.76 21.79
C PRO A 30 -0.99 -6.72 21.11
N LEU A 31 -1.10 -6.61 19.77
CA LEU A 31 -0.36 -5.72 18.87
C LEU A 31 -0.55 -4.21 19.18
N SER A 32 -0.92 -3.80 20.36
CA SER A 32 -1.13 -2.40 20.76
C SER A 32 -0.79 -2.11 22.21
N LYS A 33 0.26 -2.70 22.75
CA LYS A 33 0.88 -2.09 23.94
C LYS A 33 2.05 -1.22 23.55
N VAL A 34 1.76 -0.15 22.80
CA VAL A 34 2.54 1.07 22.97
C VAL A 34 2.25 1.55 24.38
N ASN A 35 3.27 1.56 25.22
CA ASN A 35 3.16 2.11 26.57
C ASN A 35 2.49 3.47 26.50
N THR A 36 1.30 3.58 27.08
CA THR A 36 0.65 4.86 27.32
C THR A 36 1.54 5.61 28.29
N LEU A 37 2.29 6.57 27.80
CA LEU A 37 2.87 7.60 28.64
C LEU A 37 1.68 8.34 29.26
N SER A 38 1.38 8.00 30.51
CA SER A 38 0.41 8.73 31.32
C SER A 38 0.90 10.17 31.39
N ALA A 39 0.03 11.12 31.05
CA ALA A 39 0.34 12.55 31.13
C ALA A 39 0.68 13.10 32.52
N ASN A 40 0.74 12.24 33.53
CA ASN A 40 0.95 12.60 34.94
C ASN A 40 2.06 11.78 35.65
N THR A 41 3.06 11.30 34.91
CA THR A 41 4.21 10.66 35.57
C THR A 41 5.25 11.74 35.86
N PRO A 42 5.64 11.99 37.14
CA PRO A 42 6.77 12.85 37.46
C PRO A 42 8.02 12.30 36.77
N SER A 43 8.89 13.17 36.32
CA SER A 43 10.14 12.90 35.61
C SER A 43 11.09 12.03 36.47
N GLY A 44 10.83 10.74 36.52
CA GLY A 44 11.73 9.74 37.06
C GLY A 44 12.25 8.92 35.89
N TYR A 45 13.55 8.79 35.75
CA TYR A 45 14.32 8.00 34.80
C TYR A 45 13.57 6.81 34.17
N LEU A 46 12.80 7.06 33.15
CA LEU A 46 12.32 6.02 32.25
C LEU A 46 13.48 5.77 31.26
N GLY A 47 14.06 4.57 31.30
CA GLY A 47 15.12 4.18 30.39
C GLY A 47 14.67 4.32 28.92
N THR A 48 15.63 4.45 28.00
CA THR A 48 15.35 4.44 26.55
C THR A 48 14.52 3.20 26.21
N PRO A 49 13.43 3.32 25.45
CA PRO A 49 12.66 2.16 25.01
C PRO A 49 13.54 1.14 24.30
N ALA A 50 13.24 -0.15 24.45
CA ALA A 50 13.96 -1.19 23.73
C ALA A 50 13.75 -1.04 22.22
N ASN A 51 14.78 -1.30 21.43
CA ASN A 51 14.69 -1.32 19.98
C ASN A 51 13.73 -2.43 19.53
N GLU A 52 12.95 -2.15 18.52
CA GLU A 52 11.99 -3.08 17.95
C GLU A 52 12.49 -3.53 16.57
N SER A 53 12.57 -4.84 16.32
CA SER A 53 12.89 -5.37 15.02
C SER A 53 11.99 -6.54 14.66
N SER A 54 11.67 -6.67 13.38
CA SER A 54 10.89 -7.78 12.87
C SER A 54 11.19 -8.08 11.41
N LEU A 55 11.06 -9.34 11.05
CA LEU A 55 11.18 -9.82 9.69
C LEU A 55 9.81 -10.35 9.22
N ARG A 56 9.42 -9.99 8.01
CA ARG A 56 8.29 -10.56 7.28
C ARG A 56 8.81 -11.22 6.01
N LEU A 57 8.36 -12.44 5.76
CA LEU A 57 8.65 -13.18 4.54
C LEU A 57 7.35 -13.41 3.80
N GLY A 58 7.32 -13.14 2.50
CA GLY A 58 6.19 -13.38 1.61
C GLY A 58 6.61 -14.17 0.38
N LEU A 59 5.83 -15.17 0.01
CA LEU A 59 5.92 -15.86 -1.26
C LEU A 59 4.62 -15.65 -2.02
N ARG A 60 4.69 -15.07 -3.21
CA ARG A 60 3.53 -14.75 -4.05
C ARG A 60 3.68 -15.41 -5.42
N ALA A 61 2.72 -16.23 -5.80
CA ALA A 61 2.58 -16.72 -7.17
C ALA A 61 1.48 -15.89 -7.86
N THR A 62 1.82 -15.23 -8.95
CA THR A 62 0.94 -14.33 -9.70
C THR A 62 0.76 -14.85 -11.11
N SER A 63 -0.47 -14.89 -11.60
CA SER A 63 -0.81 -15.03 -13.02
C SER A 63 -1.58 -13.79 -13.45
N TYR A 64 -1.14 -13.16 -14.51
CA TYR A 64 -1.70 -11.95 -15.08
C TYR A 64 -1.82 -12.12 -16.58
N GLU A 65 -2.91 -11.62 -17.16
CA GLU A 65 -3.15 -11.68 -18.61
C GLU A 65 -3.96 -10.47 -19.06
N ASN A 66 -3.49 -9.85 -20.12
CA ASN A 66 -4.22 -8.82 -20.87
C ASN A 66 -3.98 -9.00 -22.38
N GLN A 67 -4.44 -8.07 -23.21
CA GLN A 67 -4.25 -8.12 -24.65
C GLN A 67 -2.78 -8.04 -25.08
N PHE A 68 -1.93 -7.34 -24.30
CA PHE A 68 -0.54 -7.01 -24.66
C PHE A 68 0.47 -7.88 -23.93
N ALA A 69 0.11 -8.48 -22.81
CA ALA A 69 1.05 -9.20 -21.97
C ALA A 69 0.41 -10.41 -21.27
N LYS A 70 1.26 -11.41 -21.01
CA LYS A 70 0.95 -12.55 -20.16
C LYS A 70 2.12 -12.78 -19.22
N MET A 71 1.82 -12.97 -17.95
CA MET A 71 2.83 -13.11 -16.90
C MET A 71 2.45 -14.22 -15.92
N ASP A 72 3.37 -15.15 -15.69
CA ASP A 72 3.30 -16.16 -14.65
C ASP A 72 4.57 -16.08 -13.81
N VAL A 73 4.48 -15.49 -12.62
CA VAL A 73 5.64 -15.10 -11.80
C VAL A 73 5.53 -15.60 -10.38
N LEU A 74 6.64 -16.11 -9.86
CA LEU A 74 6.86 -16.38 -8.45
C LEU A 74 7.75 -15.26 -7.86
N GLN A 75 7.28 -14.62 -6.82
CA GLN A 75 8.00 -13.57 -6.10
C GLN A 75 8.27 -13.99 -4.66
N LEU A 76 9.52 -13.86 -4.23
CA LEU A 76 9.90 -13.91 -2.82
C LEU A 76 10.14 -12.47 -2.34
N LYS A 77 9.42 -12.05 -1.29
CA LYS A 77 9.56 -10.73 -0.65
C LYS A 77 10.08 -10.90 0.77
N LEU A 78 11.20 -10.27 1.06
CA LEU A 78 11.75 -10.12 2.40
C LEU A 78 11.58 -8.66 2.83
N ASN A 79 10.96 -8.44 3.98
CA ASN A 79 10.73 -7.11 4.53
C ASN A 79 11.25 -7.09 5.97
N TYR A 80 12.28 -6.29 6.23
CA TYR A 80 12.86 -6.10 7.55
C TYR A 80 12.39 -4.75 8.10
N ASN A 81 11.83 -4.74 9.29
CA ASN A 81 11.41 -3.53 10.00
C ASN A 81 12.31 -3.33 11.19
N LEU A 82 12.89 -2.15 11.30
CA LEU A 82 13.68 -1.71 12.45
C LEU A 82 13.14 -0.38 12.95
N LYS A 83 12.90 -0.30 14.25
CA LYS A 83 12.68 0.96 14.96
C LYS A 83 13.75 1.07 16.06
N TYR A 84 14.69 1.96 15.84
CA TYR A 84 15.82 2.20 16.72
C TYR A 84 15.60 3.47 17.52
N PHE A 85 15.50 3.34 18.85
CA PHE A 85 15.31 4.48 19.74
C PHE A 85 16.66 5.09 20.14
N VAL A 86 16.88 6.34 19.76
CA VAL A 86 18.01 7.14 20.23
C VAL A 86 17.76 7.60 21.68
N ASN A 87 16.51 7.99 21.96
CA ASN A 87 15.99 8.31 23.27
C ASN A 87 14.46 8.16 23.29
N GLN A 88 13.76 8.60 24.35
CA GLN A 88 12.31 8.49 24.47
C GLN A 88 11.52 9.24 23.40
N SER A 89 12.07 10.33 22.86
CA SER A 89 11.42 11.21 21.89
C SER A 89 11.96 11.08 20.47
N ILE A 90 13.17 10.53 20.30
CA ILE A 90 13.83 10.43 18.99
C ILE A 90 14.04 8.98 18.63
N TYR A 91 13.56 8.58 17.46
CA TYR A 91 13.82 7.26 16.90
C TYR A 91 14.03 7.31 15.38
N LEU A 92 14.69 6.29 14.89
CA LEU A 92 14.88 6.02 13.46
C LEU A 92 14.00 4.83 13.09
N LYS A 93 13.31 4.93 11.96
CA LYS A 93 12.56 3.81 11.39
C LYS A 93 13.20 3.45 10.05
N LEU A 94 13.47 2.15 9.84
CA LEU A 94 14.06 1.63 8.62
C LEU A 94 13.29 0.39 8.16
N ASN A 95 12.92 0.36 6.88
CA ASN A 95 12.21 -0.76 6.26
C ASN A 95 12.79 -1.06 4.87
N PRO A 96 13.93 -1.80 4.78
CA PRO A 96 14.41 -2.34 3.52
C PRO A 96 13.58 -3.54 3.09
N ILE A 97 13.37 -3.65 1.78
CA ILE A 97 12.63 -4.74 1.14
C ILE A 97 13.49 -5.33 0.03
N ALA A 98 13.71 -6.64 0.07
CA ALA A 98 14.24 -7.39 -1.05
C ALA A 98 13.12 -8.15 -1.76
N ARG A 99 13.06 -8.02 -3.08
CA ARG A 99 12.14 -8.76 -3.95
C ARG A 99 12.94 -9.56 -4.96
N LEU A 100 12.76 -10.87 -4.95
CA LEU A 100 13.34 -11.79 -5.91
C LEU A 100 12.22 -12.34 -6.77
N HIS A 101 12.40 -12.30 -8.08
CA HIS A 101 11.41 -12.75 -9.05
C HIS A 101 11.95 -13.89 -9.90
N SER A 102 11.09 -14.83 -10.22
CA SER A 102 11.34 -15.90 -11.19
C SER A 102 10.05 -16.23 -11.90
N GLY A 103 10.10 -16.47 -13.19
CA GLY A 103 8.90 -16.81 -13.96
C GLY A 103 9.04 -16.52 -15.44
N HIS A 104 7.89 -16.39 -16.08
CA HIS A 104 7.79 -16.11 -17.50
C HIS A 104 6.94 -14.85 -17.73
N VAL A 105 7.47 -13.93 -18.52
CA VAL A 105 6.76 -12.73 -18.99
C VAL A 105 6.85 -12.72 -20.50
N GLN A 106 5.71 -12.51 -21.13
CA GLN A 106 5.59 -12.33 -22.56
C GLN A 106 4.81 -11.04 -22.80
N SER A 107 5.42 -10.05 -23.43
CA SER A 107 4.81 -8.79 -23.81
C SER A 107 5.01 -8.51 -25.29
N VAL A 108 4.21 -7.60 -25.86
CA VAL A 108 4.24 -7.27 -27.29
C VAL A 108 5.59 -6.68 -27.69
N ASP A 109 6.20 -5.88 -26.84
CA ASP A 109 7.48 -5.21 -27.07
C ASP A 109 8.69 -5.98 -26.50
N GLY A 110 8.45 -7.04 -25.73
CA GLY A 110 9.52 -7.83 -25.10
C GLY A 110 10.34 -7.07 -24.05
N ALA A 111 9.92 -5.86 -23.67
CA ALA A 111 10.67 -4.97 -22.83
C ALA A 111 10.51 -5.27 -21.33
N GLU A 112 9.51 -6.05 -20.95
CA GLU A 112 9.27 -6.37 -19.55
C GLU A 112 10.27 -7.39 -19.02
N SER A 113 11.05 -6.99 -18.04
CA SER A 113 12.04 -7.83 -17.36
C SER A 113 11.65 -8.12 -15.92
N LEU A 114 11.89 -9.37 -15.49
CA LEU A 114 11.80 -9.77 -14.10
C LEU A 114 13.08 -9.38 -13.36
N GLU A 115 13.08 -8.22 -12.74
CA GLU A 115 14.25 -7.74 -12.01
C GLU A 115 14.17 -8.04 -10.51
N ASN A 116 15.26 -8.58 -9.98
CA ASN A 116 15.46 -8.65 -8.55
C ASN A 116 15.75 -7.24 -8.02
N ARG A 117 15.04 -6.83 -6.98
CA ARG A 117 15.14 -5.46 -6.46
C ARG A 117 15.39 -5.44 -4.96
N LEU A 118 16.34 -4.59 -4.56
CA LEU A 118 16.46 -4.13 -3.19
C LEU A 118 15.97 -2.68 -3.13
N SER A 119 15.01 -2.40 -2.26
CA SER A 119 14.42 -1.08 -2.11
C SER A 119 14.27 -0.71 -0.63
N ILE A 120 14.16 0.58 -0.37
CA ILE A 120 13.87 1.12 0.95
C ILE A 120 12.47 1.70 0.90
N GLN A 121 11.53 1.10 1.61
CA GLN A 121 10.15 1.58 1.68
C GLN A 121 9.99 2.64 2.76
N HIS A 122 10.82 2.60 3.81
CA HIS A 122 10.82 3.59 4.87
C HIS A 122 12.24 3.78 5.41
N ALA A 123 12.70 5.02 5.51
CA ALA A 123 13.95 5.40 6.16
C ALA A 123 13.84 6.82 6.65
N ALA A 124 13.45 7.02 7.93
CA ALA A 124 13.18 8.35 8.45
C ALA A 124 13.56 8.49 9.93
N ALA A 125 13.93 9.71 10.28
CA ALA A 125 14.10 10.16 11.65
C ALA A 125 12.82 10.81 12.16
N TYR A 126 12.46 10.50 13.40
CA TYR A 126 11.25 10.98 14.07
C TYR A 126 11.62 11.70 15.35
N TYR A 127 10.99 12.85 15.56
CA TYR A 127 10.87 13.47 16.88
C TYR A 127 9.42 13.39 17.33
N GLN A 128 9.15 12.61 18.34
CA GLN A 128 7.82 12.32 18.90
C GLN A 128 7.69 12.95 20.27
N TRP A 129 6.69 13.82 20.48
CA TRP A 129 6.43 14.49 21.78
C TRP A 129 5.19 13.95 22.49
N MET A 130 4.29 13.26 21.78
CA MET A 130 3.14 12.52 22.34
C MET A 130 2.90 11.26 21.52
N LYS A 131 2.04 10.38 22.04
CA LYS A 131 1.62 9.20 21.29
C LYS A 131 1.03 9.63 19.94
N GLU A 132 1.58 9.13 18.82
CA GLU A 132 1.16 9.46 17.46
C GLU A 132 1.26 10.94 17.06
N SER A 133 2.00 11.76 17.85
CA SER A 133 2.27 13.15 17.50
C SER A 133 3.77 13.33 17.28
N TYR A 134 4.15 13.69 16.07
CA TYR A 134 5.55 13.72 15.66
C TYR A 134 5.81 14.68 14.49
N VAL A 135 7.06 15.03 14.32
CA VAL A 135 7.63 15.49 13.05
C VAL A 135 8.67 14.48 12.59
N SER A 136 8.81 14.32 11.30
CA SER A 136 9.78 13.39 10.73
C SER A 136 10.31 13.86 9.39
N ALA A 137 11.53 13.41 9.06
CA ALA A 137 12.19 13.69 7.80
C ALA A 137 12.87 12.42 7.29
N GLY A 138 12.77 12.17 5.97
CA GLY A 138 13.34 10.99 5.35
C GLY A 138 12.51 10.44 4.19
N ILE A 139 12.54 9.13 4.03
CA ILE A 139 11.74 8.39 3.04
C ILE A 139 10.54 7.76 3.75
N PHE A 140 9.33 7.98 3.22
CA PHE A 140 8.08 7.53 3.81
C PHE A 140 7.28 6.68 2.84
N ASP A 141 6.74 5.59 3.36
CA ASP A 141 5.62 4.87 2.77
C ASP A 141 4.38 5.77 2.70
N GLN A 142 3.73 5.84 1.56
CA GLN A 142 2.59 6.71 1.35
C GLN A 142 1.25 6.08 1.79
N TYR A 143 1.21 4.78 2.02
CA TYR A 143 0.02 4.05 2.43
C TYR A 143 -0.58 4.53 3.76
N ASP A 144 0.28 4.95 4.70
CA ASP A 144 -0.18 5.47 5.99
C ASP A 144 -0.93 6.82 5.86
N VAL A 145 -0.65 7.59 4.81
CA VAL A 145 -1.21 8.92 4.58
C VAL A 145 -2.43 8.86 3.65
N PHE A 146 -2.29 8.24 2.50
CA PHE A 146 -3.29 8.23 1.44
C PHE A 146 -4.06 6.92 1.32
N SER A 147 -5.15 6.96 0.55
CA SER A 147 -5.79 5.75 0.05
C SER A 147 -4.95 5.10 -1.05
N MET A 148 -5.21 3.83 -1.30
CA MET A 148 -4.58 3.10 -2.42
C MET A 148 -5.01 3.61 -3.80
N LEU A 149 -6.03 4.49 -3.88
CA LEU A 149 -6.47 5.11 -5.13
C LEU A 149 -5.55 6.23 -5.58
N LEU A 150 -4.88 6.95 -4.64
CA LEU A 150 -4.02 8.08 -4.97
C LEU A 150 -2.60 7.65 -5.29
N VAL A 151 -2.01 6.78 -4.45
CA VAL A 151 -0.61 6.32 -4.58
C VAL A 151 -0.53 4.83 -4.26
N ASP A 152 0.26 4.10 -5.03
CA ASP A 152 0.56 2.67 -4.82
C ASP A 152 1.17 2.42 -3.43
N ASP A 153 0.75 1.33 -2.78
CA ASP A 153 1.20 0.93 -1.44
C ASP A 153 2.69 0.54 -1.38
N THR A 154 3.32 0.37 -2.52
CA THR A 154 4.76 0.08 -2.62
C THR A 154 5.62 1.32 -2.86
N MET A 155 4.99 2.48 -3.11
CA MET A 155 5.68 3.74 -3.37
C MET A 155 6.13 4.40 -2.07
N ALA A 156 7.38 4.86 -2.06
CA ALA A 156 7.95 5.61 -0.95
C ALA A 156 8.56 6.91 -1.48
N PHE A 157 8.21 8.03 -0.85
CA PHE A 157 8.64 9.37 -1.24
C PHE A 157 9.50 10.01 -0.17
N MET A 158 10.47 10.82 -0.57
CA MET A 158 11.38 11.51 0.34
C MET A 158 10.87 12.91 0.67
N GLY A 159 10.93 13.30 1.96
CA GLY A 159 10.55 14.65 2.37
C GLY A 159 10.38 14.81 3.86
N GLY A 160 9.38 15.62 4.26
CA GLY A 160 9.02 15.87 5.63
C GLY A 160 7.53 15.68 5.88
N GLN A 161 7.20 15.22 7.07
CA GLN A 161 5.81 15.10 7.52
C GLN A 161 5.67 15.48 9.00
N ALA A 162 4.46 15.91 9.36
CA ALA A 162 4.08 16.19 10.73
C ALA A 162 2.69 15.63 11.02
N LYS A 163 2.48 15.12 12.21
CA LYS A 163 1.19 14.67 12.71
C LYS A 163 0.99 15.13 14.14
N GLN A 164 -0.19 15.67 14.44
CA GLN A 164 -0.66 15.96 15.77
C GLN A 164 -1.90 15.13 16.04
N SER A 165 -1.91 14.37 17.13
CA SER A 165 -3.03 13.51 17.51
C SER A 165 -3.49 13.78 18.95
N ILE A 166 -4.78 13.57 19.17
CA ILE A 166 -5.42 13.65 20.48
C ILE A 166 -6.20 12.37 20.69
N ALA A 167 -5.93 11.69 21.81
CA ALA A 167 -6.65 10.48 22.20
C ALA A 167 -7.75 10.81 23.23
N ASN A 168 -8.93 10.23 23.06
CA ASN A 168 -10.05 10.31 23.97
C ASN A 168 -10.74 8.94 24.07
N GLY A 169 -10.42 8.19 25.13
CA GLY A 169 -10.86 6.80 25.27
C GLY A 169 -10.36 5.92 24.12
N PRO A 170 -11.25 5.20 23.42
CA PRO A 170 -10.88 4.36 22.29
C PRO A 170 -10.67 5.15 20.98
N TRP A 171 -10.94 6.46 20.97
CA TRP A 171 -10.79 7.33 19.82
C TRP A 171 -9.45 8.04 19.81
N THR A 172 -8.85 8.12 18.62
CA THR A 172 -7.71 8.98 18.33
C THR A 172 -8.04 9.83 17.11
N PHE A 173 -8.00 11.14 17.27
CA PHE A 173 -8.17 12.10 16.17
C PHE A 173 -6.82 12.74 15.86
N GLY A 174 -6.54 12.99 14.60
CA GLY A 174 -5.28 13.60 14.19
C GLY A 174 -5.43 14.53 13.02
N VAL A 175 -4.52 15.50 12.97
CA VAL A 175 -4.24 16.34 11.80
C VAL A 175 -2.84 15.96 11.32
N GLN A 176 -2.67 15.78 10.04
CA GLN A 176 -1.38 15.45 9.44
C GLN A 176 -1.11 16.33 8.22
N GLY A 177 0.16 16.55 7.92
CA GLY A 177 0.60 17.25 6.73
C GLY A 177 1.94 16.72 6.27
N GLN A 178 2.19 16.77 4.98
CA GLN A 178 3.49 16.40 4.41
C GLN A 178 3.81 17.22 3.16
N THR A 179 5.12 17.33 2.92
CA THR A 179 5.70 17.76 1.64
C THR A 179 6.75 16.74 1.27
N VAL A 180 6.55 16.04 0.16
CA VAL A 180 7.44 14.96 -0.29
C VAL A 180 7.73 15.09 -1.79
N ILE A 181 8.84 14.50 -2.21
CA ILE A 181 9.33 14.44 -3.58
C ILE A 181 9.00 13.04 -4.12
N PRO A 182 7.99 12.89 -4.99
CA PRO A 182 7.73 11.63 -5.66
C PRO A 182 8.91 11.17 -6.51
N ASN A 183 9.13 9.86 -6.53
CA ASN A 183 10.20 9.29 -7.35
C ASN A 183 9.94 9.55 -8.83
N SER A 184 10.92 10.08 -9.52
CA SER A 184 10.88 10.25 -10.98
C SER A 184 12.23 9.84 -11.57
N ARG A 185 12.21 9.35 -12.79
CA ARG A 185 13.40 9.12 -13.61
C ARG A 185 13.18 9.84 -14.91
N SER A 186 14.10 10.72 -15.28
CA SER A 186 14.12 11.34 -16.58
C SER A 186 15.50 11.24 -17.20
N ALA A 187 15.54 11.08 -18.52
CA ALA A 187 16.75 11.30 -19.30
C ALA A 187 16.84 12.79 -19.64
N ILE A 188 18.03 13.34 -19.69
CA ILE A 188 18.26 14.65 -20.30
C ILE A 188 17.98 14.46 -21.79
N THR A 189 16.94 15.13 -22.30
CA THR A 189 16.60 15.12 -23.71
C THR A 189 17.64 15.86 -24.53
N ASP A 190 17.69 15.66 -25.85
CA ASP A 190 18.61 16.33 -26.76
C ASP A 190 18.56 17.86 -26.70
N GLN A 191 17.52 18.42 -26.08
CA GLN A 191 17.37 19.86 -25.91
C GLN A 191 18.00 20.41 -24.63
N ASN A 192 18.73 19.60 -23.85
CA ASN A 192 19.32 19.99 -22.56
C ASN A 192 18.33 20.63 -21.57
N GLN A 193 17.05 20.35 -21.71
CA GLN A 193 16.05 20.86 -20.77
C GLN A 193 16.11 20.05 -19.48
N LYS A 194 16.32 20.77 -18.36
CA LYS A 194 16.24 20.17 -17.03
C LYS A 194 14.79 20.14 -16.60
N GLU A 195 14.31 18.96 -16.24
CA GLU A 195 13.00 18.81 -15.67
C GLU A 195 12.95 19.35 -14.24
N SER A 196 11.79 19.83 -13.84
CA SER A 196 11.53 20.32 -12.49
C SER A 196 11.39 19.16 -11.50
N THR A 197 11.75 19.39 -10.24
CA THR A 197 11.55 18.39 -9.17
C THR A 197 10.07 18.32 -8.82
N PRO A 198 9.42 17.15 -8.93
CA PRO A 198 8.03 16.99 -8.55
C PRO A 198 7.86 17.12 -7.03
N LEU A 199 6.75 17.71 -6.62
CA LEU A 199 6.36 17.81 -5.21
C LEU A 199 4.93 17.30 -5.02
N LEU A 200 4.71 16.57 -3.94
CA LEU A 200 3.40 16.24 -3.42
C LEU A 200 3.24 16.86 -2.03
N ASN A 201 2.30 17.80 -1.95
CA ASN A 201 1.89 18.43 -0.70
C ASN A 201 0.54 17.88 -0.27
N SER A 202 0.36 17.62 1.02
CA SER A 202 -0.95 17.26 1.55
C SER A 202 -1.16 17.75 2.97
N VAL A 203 -2.45 17.94 3.28
CA VAL A 203 -2.96 18.16 4.63
C VAL A 203 -4.21 17.33 4.81
N GLY A 204 -4.37 16.69 5.97
CA GLY A 204 -5.50 15.82 6.20
C GLY A 204 -5.86 15.59 7.65
N LEU A 205 -7.00 14.94 7.82
CA LEU A 205 -7.58 14.55 9.08
C LEU A 205 -7.60 13.03 9.18
N THR A 206 -7.34 12.51 10.37
CA THR A 206 -7.43 11.08 10.67
C THR A 206 -8.32 10.86 11.90
N SER A 207 -9.10 9.80 11.87
CA SER A 207 -9.87 9.33 13.01
C SER A 207 -9.70 7.82 13.13
N ASN A 208 -9.31 7.35 14.29
CA ASN A 208 -9.19 5.93 14.59
C ASN A 208 -9.96 5.61 15.87
N TRP A 209 -10.86 4.65 15.78
CA TRP A 209 -11.56 4.07 16.91
C TRP A 209 -11.17 2.60 17.01
N GLU A 210 -10.57 2.21 18.14
CA GLU A 210 -10.09 0.86 18.35
C GLU A 210 -10.35 0.40 19.77
N ILE A 211 -11.12 -0.67 19.92
CA ILE A 211 -11.29 -1.39 21.18
C ILE A 211 -10.41 -2.65 21.18
N ASN A 212 -10.34 -3.35 20.06
CA ASN A 212 -9.50 -4.54 19.82
C ASN A 212 -9.41 -4.79 18.30
N ASP A 213 -8.63 -5.79 17.89
CA ASP A 213 -8.36 -6.16 16.49
C ASP A 213 -9.61 -6.51 15.64
N LYS A 214 -10.77 -6.68 16.26
CA LYS A 214 -12.05 -7.00 15.60
C LYS A 214 -13.15 -5.95 15.84
N ASN A 215 -12.80 -4.82 16.45
CA ASN A 215 -13.67 -3.67 16.60
C ASN A 215 -12.84 -2.41 16.36
N VAL A 216 -12.72 -2.06 15.09
CA VAL A 216 -11.88 -0.96 14.57
C VAL A 216 -12.68 -0.17 13.55
N VAL A 217 -12.60 1.16 13.62
CA VAL A 217 -13.04 2.07 12.57
C VAL A 217 -11.91 3.06 12.32
N GLN A 218 -11.49 3.20 11.07
CA GLN A 218 -10.45 4.13 10.67
C GLN A 218 -10.96 4.98 9.53
N ALA A 219 -10.77 6.29 9.61
CA ALA A 219 -11.11 7.22 8.56
C ALA A 219 -9.95 8.19 8.33
N LYS A 220 -9.70 8.46 7.06
CA LYS A 220 -8.73 9.46 6.60
C LYS A 220 -9.41 10.36 5.56
N ALA A 221 -9.10 11.65 5.57
CA ALA A 221 -9.50 12.58 4.53
C ALA A 221 -8.37 13.58 4.33
N ASN A 222 -7.84 13.66 3.12
CA ASN A 222 -6.70 14.49 2.77
C ASN A 222 -7.06 15.42 1.60
N TYR A 223 -6.57 16.63 1.63
CA TYR A 223 -6.38 17.44 0.43
C TYR A 223 -4.95 17.24 -0.06
N PHE A 224 -4.78 16.97 -1.35
CA PHE A 224 -3.48 16.76 -1.97
C PHE A 224 -3.25 17.71 -3.14
N LYS A 225 -1.99 17.99 -3.44
CA LYS A 225 -1.57 18.72 -4.62
C LYS A 225 -0.22 18.23 -5.12
N PHE A 226 -0.21 17.73 -6.34
CA PHE A 226 1.03 17.53 -7.10
C PHE A 226 1.41 18.85 -7.79
N SER A 227 2.69 19.15 -7.81
CA SER A 227 3.24 20.31 -8.51
C SER A 227 4.55 19.93 -9.20
N SER A 228 4.88 20.65 -10.25
CA SER A 228 6.13 20.47 -11.00
C SER A 228 6.32 19.02 -11.50
N LEU A 229 5.26 18.38 -11.96
CA LEU A 229 5.36 17.04 -12.53
C LEU A 229 6.16 17.08 -13.84
N PRO A 230 7.27 16.33 -13.96
CA PRO A 230 8.12 16.35 -15.14
C PRO A 230 7.51 15.58 -16.32
N LEU A 231 8.00 15.84 -17.53
CA LEU A 231 7.52 15.19 -18.76
C LEU A 231 7.67 13.67 -18.73
N SER A 232 8.74 13.17 -18.12
CA SER A 232 8.95 11.72 -17.93
C SER A 232 7.81 11.06 -17.13
N VAL A 233 7.33 11.72 -16.07
CA VAL A 233 6.19 11.25 -15.27
C VAL A 233 4.91 11.33 -16.09
N SER A 234 4.68 12.42 -16.84
CA SER A 234 3.47 12.54 -17.65
C SER A 234 3.45 11.53 -18.79
N THR A 235 4.57 11.28 -19.45
CA THR A 235 4.67 10.27 -20.50
C THR A 235 4.36 8.87 -19.97
N ALA A 236 4.94 8.47 -18.84
CA ALA A 236 4.64 7.21 -18.18
C ALA A 236 3.16 7.13 -17.75
N SER A 237 2.60 8.25 -17.28
CA SER A 237 1.20 8.31 -16.84
C SER A 237 0.20 8.21 -17.99
N VAL A 238 0.54 8.74 -19.17
CA VAL A 238 -0.30 8.59 -20.36
C VAL A 238 -0.40 7.13 -20.80
N ILE A 239 0.70 6.39 -20.74
CA ILE A 239 0.69 4.93 -20.98
C ILE A 239 -0.17 4.22 -19.92
N ALA A 240 -0.14 4.71 -18.68
CA ALA A 240 -0.94 4.19 -17.58
C ALA A 240 -2.38 4.71 -17.54
N GLY A 241 -2.85 5.42 -18.59
CA GLY A 241 -4.25 5.81 -18.80
C GLY A 241 -4.60 7.28 -18.61
N ASN A 242 -3.66 8.16 -18.21
CA ASN A 242 -3.95 9.58 -18.13
C ASN A 242 -4.11 10.24 -19.50
N THR A 243 -4.86 11.33 -19.55
CA THR A 243 -5.07 12.12 -20.75
C THR A 243 -3.85 12.99 -21.04
N SER A 244 -3.31 12.89 -22.26
CA SER A 244 -2.25 13.79 -22.71
C SER A 244 -2.79 15.14 -23.18
N ALA A 245 -1.95 16.18 -23.08
CA ALA A 245 -2.21 17.43 -23.76
C ALA A 245 -2.25 17.22 -25.29
N ASP A 246 -3.03 18.05 -25.99
CA ASP A 246 -3.18 17.95 -27.46
C ASP A 246 -1.90 18.27 -28.21
N THR A 247 -1.03 19.09 -27.61
CA THR A 247 0.29 19.44 -28.18
C THR A 247 1.33 18.40 -27.76
N ARG A 248 1.96 17.76 -28.75
CA ARG A 248 3.14 16.95 -28.52
C ARG A 248 4.32 17.85 -28.20
N VAL A 249 5.05 17.51 -27.13
CA VAL A 249 6.30 18.19 -26.79
C VAL A 249 7.42 17.66 -27.70
N SER A 250 7.43 16.35 -27.94
CA SER A 250 8.27 15.65 -28.91
C SER A 250 7.54 14.39 -29.40
N ASP A 251 8.17 13.62 -30.31
CA ASP A 251 7.58 12.35 -30.78
C ASP A 251 7.38 11.32 -29.66
N THR A 252 8.18 11.41 -28.61
CA THR A 252 8.18 10.47 -27.49
C THR A 252 7.66 11.08 -26.17
N GLU A 253 7.59 12.41 -26.06
CA GLU A 253 7.19 13.07 -24.81
C GLU A 253 5.77 13.60 -24.86
N ARG A 254 5.06 13.43 -23.77
CA ARG A 254 3.67 13.84 -23.57
C ARG A 254 3.54 14.67 -22.31
N ALA A 255 2.89 15.82 -22.39
CA ALA A 255 2.52 16.62 -21.23
C ALA A 255 1.17 16.18 -20.67
N PHE A 256 0.95 16.39 -19.39
CA PHE A 256 -0.39 16.26 -18.78
C PHE A 256 -1.34 17.32 -19.35
N LYS A 257 -2.58 16.92 -19.55
CA LYS A 257 -3.66 17.83 -19.94
C LYS A 257 -4.20 18.62 -18.73
N TYR A 258 -4.16 18.02 -17.55
CA TYR A 258 -4.75 18.53 -16.34
C TYR A 258 -3.75 18.59 -15.18
N GLU A 259 -4.04 19.45 -14.20
CA GLU A 259 -3.36 19.46 -12.90
C GLU A 259 -3.93 18.38 -11.99
N TYR A 260 -3.13 17.94 -11.00
CA TYR A 260 -3.55 16.94 -10.03
C TYR A 260 -3.56 17.52 -8.62
N GLN A 261 -4.76 17.90 -8.18
CA GLN A 261 -5.03 18.42 -6.84
C GLN A 261 -6.47 18.10 -6.45
N GLY A 262 -6.74 17.77 -5.19
CA GLY A 262 -8.10 17.47 -4.79
C GLY A 262 -8.21 16.72 -3.47
N LEU A 263 -9.22 15.88 -3.37
CA LEU A 263 -9.59 15.18 -2.15
C LEU A 263 -9.32 13.67 -2.28
N ASP A 264 -8.76 13.11 -1.23
CA ASP A 264 -8.57 11.67 -1.04
C ASP A 264 -9.17 11.28 0.31
N ALA A 265 -10.07 10.31 0.33
CA ALA A 265 -10.72 9.83 1.55
C ALA A 265 -10.74 8.32 1.60
N ASP A 266 -10.56 7.77 2.79
CA ASP A 266 -10.59 6.33 3.05
C ASP A 266 -11.31 6.05 4.36
N LEU A 267 -12.17 5.02 4.34
CA LEU A 267 -12.91 4.52 5.50
C LEU A 267 -12.76 3.01 5.56
N PHE A 268 -12.23 2.53 6.65
CA PHE A 268 -12.16 1.11 6.97
C PHE A 268 -12.92 0.82 8.25
N PHE A 269 -13.68 -0.26 8.27
CA PHE A 269 -14.24 -0.78 9.51
C PHE A 269 -14.10 -2.29 9.60
N LYS A 270 -13.93 -2.78 10.83
CA LYS A 270 -13.99 -4.18 11.20
C LYS A 270 -14.78 -4.28 12.50
N ARG A 271 -15.85 -5.06 12.52
CA ARG A 271 -16.72 -5.13 13.68
C ARG A 271 -17.16 -6.57 13.97
N ARG A 272 -16.94 -7.00 15.20
CA ARG A 272 -17.46 -8.26 15.71
C ARG A 272 -18.99 -8.17 15.82
N VAL A 273 -19.71 -9.07 15.19
CA VAL A 273 -21.17 -9.13 15.21
C VAL A 273 -21.68 -10.31 16.03
N TYR A 274 -20.88 -11.35 16.16
CA TYR A 274 -21.18 -12.52 16.98
C TYR A 274 -19.88 -13.11 17.52
N LYS A 275 -19.94 -14.05 18.48
CA LYS A 275 -18.79 -14.65 19.21
C LYS A 275 -17.49 -14.76 18.37
N ALA A 276 -17.60 -15.44 17.24
CA ALA A 276 -16.45 -15.70 16.34
C ALA A 276 -16.54 -14.94 15.01
N ALA A 277 -17.70 -14.36 14.66
CA ALA A 277 -17.96 -13.72 13.38
C ALA A 277 -17.77 -12.21 13.46
N TYR A 278 -17.22 -11.63 12.41
CA TYR A 278 -17.04 -10.18 12.26
C TYR A 278 -17.24 -9.75 10.80
N LEU A 279 -17.66 -8.52 10.63
CA LEU A 279 -17.81 -7.87 9.33
C LEU A 279 -16.59 -6.99 9.07
N ILE A 280 -16.25 -6.84 7.80
CA ILE A 280 -15.20 -5.98 7.30
C ILE A 280 -15.80 -5.13 6.20
N GLY A 281 -15.45 -3.85 6.14
CA GLY A 281 -15.81 -2.98 5.04
C GLY A 281 -14.72 -1.95 4.82
N ASN A 282 -14.58 -1.54 3.57
CA ASN A 282 -13.70 -0.45 3.16
C ASN A 282 -14.37 0.34 2.04
N GLY A 283 -14.23 1.65 2.09
CA GLY A 283 -14.65 2.58 1.05
C GLY A 283 -13.58 3.66 0.89
N SER A 284 -13.07 3.82 -0.31
CA SER A 284 -12.13 4.87 -0.67
C SER A 284 -12.73 5.74 -1.78
N PHE A 285 -12.49 7.03 -1.74
CA PHE A 285 -12.93 8.01 -2.73
C PHE A 285 -11.80 8.98 -3.02
N LEU A 286 -11.63 9.30 -4.29
CA LEU A 286 -10.64 10.24 -4.77
C LEU A 286 -11.27 11.16 -5.82
N GLU A 287 -11.00 12.46 -5.75
CA GLU A 287 -11.41 13.44 -6.73
C GLU A 287 -10.27 14.38 -7.08
N ASN A 288 -9.89 14.41 -8.34
CA ASN A 288 -8.98 15.41 -8.88
C ASN A 288 -9.77 16.65 -9.33
N GLN A 289 -9.69 17.73 -8.59
CA GLN A 289 -10.38 18.98 -8.89
C GLN A 289 -9.74 19.78 -10.04
N GLY A 290 -8.55 19.38 -10.49
CA GLY A 290 -7.86 19.97 -11.64
C GLY A 290 -8.36 19.46 -13.00
N ALA A 291 -9.18 18.40 -13.02
CA ALA A 291 -9.73 17.81 -14.23
C ALA A 291 -11.27 17.90 -14.27
N PRO A 292 -11.91 17.86 -15.44
CA PRO A 292 -13.35 17.96 -15.57
C PRO A 292 -14.05 16.69 -15.08
N LYS A 293 -15.33 16.80 -14.71
CA LYS A 293 -16.18 15.67 -14.33
C LYS A 293 -16.24 14.62 -15.44
N GLY A 294 -16.25 13.35 -15.06
CA GLY A 294 -16.29 12.20 -15.96
C GLY A 294 -14.92 11.61 -16.29
N VAL A 295 -13.83 12.29 -15.86
CA VAL A 295 -12.46 11.76 -15.96
C VAL A 295 -11.66 11.92 -14.67
N ASN A 296 -12.23 12.53 -13.62
CA ASN A 296 -11.53 13.06 -12.46
C ASN A 296 -11.78 12.32 -11.15
N GLN A 297 -12.57 11.24 -11.15
CA GLN A 297 -12.97 10.55 -9.93
C GLN A 297 -12.47 9.10 -9.89
N ALA A 298 -12.18 8.64 -8.69
CA ALA A 298 -12.01 7.23 -8.42
C ALA A 298 -12.74 6.83 -7.14
N TYR A 299 -13.23 5.60 -7.09
CA TYR A 299 -13.76 5.00 -5.89
C TYR A 299 -13.45 3.51 -5.84
N ARG A 300 -13.36 3.00 -4.63
CA ARG A 300 -13.34 1.58 -4.31
C ARG A 300 -14.24 1.35 -3.12
N VAL A 301 -15.17 0.42 -3.22
CA VAL A 301 -16.09 0.12 -2.13
C VAL A 301 -16.40 -1.36 -2.08
N GLY A 302 -16.48 -1.89 -0.88
CA GLY A 302 -16.85 -3.27 -0.67
C GLY A 302 -16.65 -3.71 0.76
N GLY A 303 -16.72 -5.02 0.95
CA GLY A 303 -16.57 -5.60 2.26
C GLY A 303 -16.72 -7.09 2.26
N GLY A 304 -16.80 -7.65 3.45
CA GLY A 304 -16.86 -9.08 3.63
C GLY A 304 -17.14 -9.48 5.06
N ALA A 305 -16.89 -10.73 5.32
CA ALA A 305 -17.04 -11.32 6.64
C ALA A 305 -15.81 -12.15 6.99
N GLY A 306 -15.55 -12.24 8.28
CA GLY A 306 -14.55 -13.12 8.82
C GLY A 306 -15.11 -13.98 9.94
N TYR A 307 -14.49 -15.12 10.13
CA TYR A 307 -14.85 -16.08 11.16
C TYR A 307 -13.61 -16.67 11.83
N THR A 308 -13.59 -16.67 13.14
CA THR A 308 -12.57 -17.33 13.96
C THR A 308 -12.98 -18.77 14.20
N ILE A 309 -12.47 -19.72 13.41
CA ILE A 309 -12.84 -21.16 13.51
C ILE A 309 -12.30 -21.76 14.81
N LEU A 310 -11.05 -21.46 15.15
CA LEU A 310 -10.37 -21.88 16.37
C LEU A 310 -9.71 -20.62 16.97
N PRO A 311 -9.33 -20.60 18.24
CA PRO A 311 -8.72 -19.41 18.87
C PRO A 311 -7.50 -18.84 18.11
N SER A 312 -6.91 -19.62 17.22
CA SER A 312 -5.74 -19.24 16.44
C SER A 312 -5.97 -19.13 14.92
N HIS A 313 -7.17 -19.42 14.41
CA HIS A 313 -7.43 -19.46 12.96
C HIS A 313 -8.56 -18.51 12.58
N ASP A 314 -8.23 -17.48 11.82
CA ASP A 314 -9.19 -16.55 11.22
C ASP A 314 -9.30 -16.81 9.70
N ILE A 315 -10.51 -16.91 9.19
CA ILE A 315 -10.82 -16.90 7.76
C ILE A 315 -11.56 -15.59 7.47
N GLU A 316 -11.16 -14.91 6.40
CA GLU A 316 -11.78 -13.70 5.89
C GLU A 316 -12.07 -13.85 4.40
N ILE A 317 -13.28 -13.44 3.98
CA ILE A 317 -13.68 -13.39 2.58
C ILE A 317 -14.27 -12.01 2.34
N SER A 318 -13.81 -11.33 1.30
CA SER A 318 -14.30 -10.00 0.93
C SER A 318 -14.33 -9.80 -0.58
N GLY A 319 -15.20 -8.90 -1.02
CA GLY A 319 -15.32 -8.47 -2.40
C GLY A 319 -15.45 -6.96 -2.47
N TYR A 320 -14.87 -6.37 -3.51
CA TYR A 320 -14.88 -4.94 -3.74
C TYR A 320 -15.15 -4.66 -5.21
N THR A 321 -15.76 -3.52 -5.48
CA THR A 321 -15.82 -2.94 -6.81
C THR A 321 -15.06 -1.63 -6.81
N TYR A 322 -14.45 -1.30 -7.94
CA TYR A 322 -13.72 -0.05 -8.10
C TYR A 322 -13.92 0.54 -9.50
N ARG A 323 -13.73 1.83 -9.58
CA ARG A 323 -13.63 2.60 -10.82
C ARG A 323 -12.61 3.70 -10.61
N ILE A 324 -11.65 3.79 -11.50
CA ILE A 324 -10.62 4.81 -11.52
C ILE A 324 -10.66 5.46 -12.89
N GLU A 325 -11.13 6.70 -12.97
CA GLU A 325 -11.19 7.45 -14.21
C GLU A 325 -9.79 7.89 -14.64
N SER A 326 -9.63 8.25 -15.91
CA SER A 326 -8.31 8.49 -16.52
C SER A 326 -7.45 9.50 -15.76
N ASP A 327 -8.04 10.58 -15.29
CA ASP A 327 -7.30 11.69 -14.67
C ASP A 327 -7.63 11.88 -13.18
N ALA A 328 -8.10 10.82 -12.53
CA ALA A 328 -8.35 10.84 -11.10
C ALA A 328 -7.05 10.99 -10.29
N THR A 329 -5.97 10.35 -10.74
CA THR A 329 -4.63 10.43 -10.13
C THR A 329 -3.54 10.40 -11.19
N VAL A 330 -2.29 10.60 -10.76
CA VAL A 330 -1.10 10.48 -11.61
C VAL A 330 -0.81 9.00 -11.86
N GLY A 331 -1.04 8.51 -13.09
CA GLY A 331 -0.97 7.10 -13.44
C GLY A 331 0.36 6.43 -13.12
N ALA A 332 1.48 7.13 -13.29
CA ALA A 332 2.81 6.63 -12.92
C ALA A 332 2.99 6.33 -11.43
N TYR A 333 2.14 6.88 -10.56
CA TYR A 333 2.15 6.64 -9.12
C TYR A 333 0.93 5.83 -8.64
N ALA A 334 -0.02 5.56 -9.54
CA ALA A 334 -1.23 4.82 -9.22
C ALA A 334 -0.95 3.35 -8.89
N ASN A 335 -1.87 2.74 -8.16
CA ASN A 335 -1.73 1.36 -7.71
C ASN A 335 -1.84 0.38 -8.87
N THR A 336 -0.84 -0.47 -9.01
CA THR A 336 -0.75 -1.50 -10.05
C THR A 336 -1.68 -2.69 -9.81
N ASP A 337 -2.15 -2.92 -8.59
CA ASP A 337 -3.17 -3.95 -8.31
C ASP A 337 -4.55 -3.55 -8.89
N TYR A 338 -4.76 -2.25 -9.23
CA TYR A 338 -5.95 -1.71 -9.93
C TYR A 338 -5.66 -1.33 -11.38
N PHE A 339 -4.52 -1.77 -11.91
CA PHE A 339 -4.09 -1.52 -13.30
C PHE A 339 -3.97 -0.02 -13.64
N ALA A 340 -3.50 0.76 -12.68
CA ALA A 340 -3.31 2.21 -12.74
C ALA A 340 -4.62 3.00 -12.91
N THR A 341 -4.79 3.80 -13.98
CA THR A 341 -5.99 4.63 -14.21
C THR A 341 -6.80 4.12 -15.40
N ASN A 342 -7.99 4.68 -15.62
CA ASN A 342 -8.91 4.32 -16.71
C ASN A 342 -9.45 2.88 -16.63
N HIS A 343 -9.54 2.31 -15.42
CA HIS A 343 -10.07 0.97 -15.21
C HIS A 343 -11.23 0.94 -14.24
N MET A 344 -12.15 0.02 -14.45
CA MET A 344 -13.21 -0.36 -13.52
C MET A 344 -13.31 -1.86 -13.42
N GLY A 345 -13.57 -2.37 -12.22
CA GLY A 345 -13.62 -3.81 -12.05
C GLY A 345 -14.09 -4.24 -10.68
N TYR A 346 -13.81 -5.49 -10.39
CA TYR A 346 -14.07 -6.08 -9.09
C TYR A 346 -12.90 -6.94 -8.64
N GLU A 347 -12.79 -7.05 -7.33
CA GLU A 347 -11.80 -7.88 -6.64
C GLU A 347 -12.50 -8.85 -5.69
N PHE A 348 -11.90 -10.01 -5.56
CA PHE A 348 -12.26 -11.01 -4.56
C PHE A 348 -11.01 -11.40 -3.78
N ILE A 349 -11.13 -11.39 -2.46
CA ILE A 349 -10.03 -11.71 -1.55
C ILE A 349 -10.52 -12.77 -0.57
N ALA A 350 -9.81 -13.87 -0.48
CA ALA A 350 -9.99 -14.87 0.56
C ALA A 350 -8.69 -15.06 1.31
N SER A 351 -8.72 -15.00 2.63
CA SER A 351 -7.52 -15.17 3.43
C SER A 351 -7.75 -16.10 4.62
N TRP A 352 -6.73 -16.86 4.94
CA TRP A 352 -6.63 -17.69 6.13
C TRP A 352 -5.39 -17.28 6.92
N LYS A 353 -5.61 -16.86 8.16
CA LYS A 353 -4.56 -16.43 9.08
C LYS A 353 -4.47 -17.40 10.25
N ASN A 354 -3.28 -17.90 10.53
CA ASN A 354 -2.97 -18.59 11.77
C ASN A 354 -2.21 -17.65 12.70
N VAL A 355 -2.91 -17.15 13.73
CA VAL A 355 -2.36 -16.19 14.68
C VAL A 355 -1.28 -16.80 15.57
N LYS A 356 -1.41 -18.10 15.92
CA LYS A 356 -0.45 -18.80 16.78
C LYS A 356 0.88 -19.06 16.09
N GLN A 357 0.83 -19.45 14.83
CA GLN A 357 2.02 -19.75 14.01
C GLN A 357 2.47 -18.54 13.18
N ASN A 358 1.74 -17.43 13.30
CA ASN A 358 2.08 -16.14 12.71
C ASN A 358 2.24 -16.15 11.19
N TYR A 359 1.35 -16.85 10.48
CA TYR A 359 1.33 -16.85 9.02
C TYR A 359 -0.07 -16.54 8.47
N ARG A 360 -0.10 -16.13 7.18
CA ARG A 360 -1.30 -15.88 6.40
C ARG A 360 -1.17 -16.49 5.01
N VAL A 361 -2.25 -17.07 4.51
CA VAL A 361 -2.42 -17.42 3.09
C VAL A 361 -3.52 -16.53 2.53
N THR A 362 -3.28 -15.91 1.38
CA THR A 362 -4.24 -15.03 0.71
C THR A 362 -4.38 -15.46 -0.74
N PHE A 363 -5.59 -15.70 -1.17
CA PHE A 363 -5.99 -15.76 -2.57
C PHE A 363 -6.61 -14.44 -2.97
N TYR A 364 -6.22 -13.95 -4.14
CA TYR A 364 -6.72 -12.72 -4.74
C TYR A 364 -7.10 -12.98 -6.19
N PHE A 365 -8.17 -12.34 -6.62
CA PHE A 365 -8.63 -12.29 -7.99
C PHE A 365 -9.11 -10.88 -8.31
N SER A 366 -8.75 -10.37 -9.48
CA SER A 366 -9.26 -9.11 -10.04
C SER A 366 -9.58 -9.28 -11.52
N ASP A 367 -10.68 -8.68 -11.95
CA ASP A 367 -11.10 -8.58 -13.35
C ASP A 367 -11.50 -7.12 -13.61
N ALA A 368 -10.84 -6.49 -14.55
CA ALA A 368 -10.97 -5.07 -14.87
C ALA A 368 -11.26 -4.86 -16.35
N LYS A 369 -12.02 -3.81 -16.61
CA LYS A 369 -12.33 -3.32 -17.96
C LYS A 369 -11.95 -1.87 -18.06
N LEU A 370 -11.65 -1.42 -19.26
CA LEU A 370 -11.44 0.01 -19.53
C LEU A 370 -12.71 0.81 -19.25
N VAL A 371 -12.56 1.98 -18.63
CA VAL A 371 -13.64 2.96 -18.49
C VAL A 371 -13.92 3.63 -19.83
N VAL A 372 -12.85 3.98 -20.55
CA VAL A 372 -12.87 4.56 -21.90
C VAL A 372 -11.85 3.80 -22.75
N GLU A 373 -12.21 3.46 -23.98
CA GLU A 373 -11.28 2.82 -24.91
C GLU A 373 -9.99 3.63 -25.07
N ASN A 374 -8.86 2.96 -24.92
CA ASN A 374 -7.53 3.53 -25.01
C ASN A 374 -6.61 2.53 -25.73
N PRO A 375 -5.96 2.91 -26.84
CA PRO A 375 -5.11 1.99 -27.59
C PRO A 375 -3.86 1.51 -26.85
N ALA A 376 -3.46 2.20 -25.76
CA ALA A 376 -2.32 1.83 -24.93
C ALA A 376 -2.71 0.92 -23.76
N GLN A 377 -4.00 0.66 -23.56
CA GLN A 377 -4.51 -0.14 -22.43
C GLN A 377 -5.50 -1.19 -22.92
N SER A 378 -5.78 -2.19 -22.11
CA SER A 378 -6.76 -3.24 -22.38
C SER A 378 -7.46 -3.70 -21.11
N ASP A 379 -8.48 -4.53 -21.28
CA ASP A 379 -9.08 -5.28 -20.18
C ASP A 379 -8.05 -6.21 -19.55
N GLU A 380 -8.10 -6.39 -18.23
CA GLU A 380 -7.04 -7.04 -17.48
C GLU A 380 -7.58 -8.05 -16.46
N LYS A 381 -6.84 -9.14 -16.27
CA LYS A 381 -7.15 -10.16 -15.26
C LYS A 381 -5.91 -10.53 -14.48
N MET A 382 -6.07 -10.61 -13.17
CA MET A 382 -5.00 -11.00 -12.27
C MET A 382 -5.48 -11.98 -11.22
N TYR A 383 -4.64 -12.98 -10.97
CA TYR A 383 -4.80 -13.92 -9.86
C TYR A 383 -3.50 -14.00 -9.10
N PHE A 384 -3.56 -14.05 -7.79
CA PHE A 384 -2.39 -14.49 -7.05
C PHE A 384 -2.75 -15.32 -5.82
N LEU A 385 -1.80 -16.17 -5.45
CA LEU A 385 -1.76 -16.84 -4.17
C LEU A 385 -0.52 -16.35 -3.42
N ARG A 386 -0.72 -15.86 -2.20
CA ARG A 386 0.34 -15.34 -1.34
C ARG A 386 0.38 -16.12 -0.03
N PHE A 387 1.56 -16.58 0.33
CA PHE A 387 1.88 -17.07 1.67
C PHE A 387 2.78 -16.03 2.35
N GLU A 388 2.45 -15.65 3.57
CA GLU A 388 3.23 -14.69 4.35
C GLU A 388 3.49 -15.22 5.75
N VAL A 389 4.74 -15.15 6.21
CA VAL A 389 5.09 -15.24 7.63
C VAL A 389 5.07 -13.80 8.16
N LEU A 390 4.21 -13.55 9.15
CA LEU A 390 3.95 -12.20 9.67
C LEU A 390 4.95 -11.92 10.79
N ASN A 391 5.64 -10.78 10.74
CA ASN A 391 6.44 -10.16 11.81
C ASN A 391 7.06 -11.13 12.84
N VAL A 392 8.13 -11.78 12.47
CA VAL A 392 8.95 -12.55 13.41
C VAL A 392 9.87 -11.55 14.13
N SER A 393 9.70 -11.39 15.45
CA SER A 393 10.62 -10.58 16.26
C SER A 393 12.01 -11.19 16.24
N ILE A 394 13.02 -10.37 16.02
CA ILE A 394 14.44 -10.78 15.95
C ILE A 394 15.20 -10.06 17.06
#